data_b6c1e86cf1c058aff86c0e8b16dd9366
#
_entry.id   b6c1e86cf1c058aff86c0e8b16dd9366
#
_cell.length_a   1.000
_cell.length_b   1.000
_cell.length_c   1.000
_cell.angle_alpha   90.00
_cell.angle_beta   90.00
_cell.angle_gamma   90.00
#
_symmetry.space_group_name_H-M   'P 1'
#
loop_
_entity.id
_entity.type
_entity.pdbx_description
1 polymer ?
#
loop_
_entity_poly.entity_id
_entity_poly.type
_entity_poly.pdbx_seq_one_letter_code
_entity_poly.pdbx_strand_id
1 'polypeptide(L)'
;VAKRVLIIDDEPEIRRNLTVGLAQEGFTCTACPDGISAIHELHNSRAKGIGYDYMITDIFMPDIDGLKILKVIKSDFPELPVLVITGFGNELLEQTALAEHNTGFLDKPFEIPELTAALEKLTPSGTTADTPAREAEAQIGEIRESLSSYITLRVTEPGQDMDAYRTLYDMEGIASCDAVHGDVDIILLAQASSEQELQQTYDRVKSVEGVEIVSLSAVERPKLDRDVEDFINVYKKAVKQSAQSHLPKIRGTKSYVIVDIDKNAIQQVFTTLFFLDEIFFCDVVDDGTKLIGIISESGAFGKTPRIVEKLSLIDGVLRVKDAKIIKLIDA
;
A
#
# COMPACT_ATOMS: atom_id res chain seq x y z
N VAL A 1 -15.47 -0.17 35.61
CA VAL A 1 -15.70 0.50 34.32
C VAL A 1 -15.77 -0.57 33.26
N ALA A 2 -16.79 -0.53 32.38
CA ALA A 2 -16.89 -1.50 31.29
C ALA A 2 -15.71 -1.33 30.36
N LYS A 3 -15.05 -2.43 29.98
CA LYS A 3 -13.93 -2.44 29.02
C LYS A 3 -14.43 -2.09 27.61
N ARG A 4 -13.69 -1.29 26.89
CA ARG A 4 -14.05 -0.83 25.53
C ARG A 4 -13.33 -1.63 24.47
N VAL A 5 -14.08 -2.12 23.49
CA VAL A 5 -13.57 -2.93 22.38
C VAL A 5 -13.89 -2.25 21.05
N LEU A 6 -12.86 -2.06 20.21
CA LEU A 6 -13.03 -1.66 18.82
C LEU A 6 -13.06 -2.91 17.95
N ILE A 7 -14.07 -3.06 17.10
CA ILE A 7 -14.27 -4.23 16.22
C ILE A 7 -14.12 -3.77 14.76
N ILE A 8 -13.30 -4.48 14.00
CA ILE A 8 -13.13 -4.25 12.55
C ILE A 8 -13.44 -5.55 11.81
N ASP A 9 -14.42 -5.52 10.94
CA ASP A 9 -14.82 -6.64 10.10
C ASP A 9 -15.68 -6.07 8.96
N ASP A 10 -15.54 -6.50 7.73
CA ASP A 10 -16.31 -5.98 6.59
C ASP A 10 -17.75 -6.54 6.54
N GLU A 11 -17.98 -7.71 7.15
CA GLU A 11 -19.28 -8.35 7.19
C GLU A 11 -20.22 -7.74 8.26
N PRO A 12 -21.33 -7.07 7.88
CA PRO A 12 -22.25 -6.43 8.86
C PRO A 12 -22.83 -7.39 9.88
N GLU A 13 -23.08 -8.65 9.49
CA GLU A 13 -23.65 -9.66 10.38
C GLU A 13 -22.64 -10.09 11.45
N ILE A 14 -21.38 -10.25 11.09
CA ILE A 14 -20.31 -10.59 12.04
C ILE A 14 -20.12 -9.44 13.02
N ARG A 15 -20.00 -8.19 12.52
CA ARG A 15 -19.91 -7.01 13.41
C ARG A 15 -21.04 -6.95 14.40
N ARG A 16 -22.28 -7.19 13.95
CA ARG A 16 -23.46 -7.19 14.83
C ARG A 16 -23.39 -8.30 15.87
N ASN A 17 -23.05 -9.53 15.46
CA ASN A 17 -22.99 -10.68 16.36
C ASN A 17 -21.91 -10.49 17.43
N LEU A 18 -20.71 -10.00 17.04
CA LEU A 18 -19.63 -9.67 17.97
C LEU A 18 -20.04 -8.57 18.95
N THR A 19 -20.65 -7.49 18.44
CA THR A 19 -21.11 -6.37 19.28
C THR A 19 -22.13 -6.82 20.32
N VAL A 20 -23.13 -7.60 19.91
CA VAL A 20 -24.20 -8.10 20.82
C VAL A 20 -23.61 -9.10 21.81
N GLY A 21 -22.79 -10.05 21.34
CA GLY A 21 -22.21 -11.08 22.21
C GLY A 21 -21.28 -10.47 23.26
N LEU A 22 -20.38 -9.58 22.87
CA LEU A 22 -19.48 -8.91 23.82
C LEU A 22 -20.21 -7.97 24.77
N ALA A 23 -21.27 -7.30 24.31
CA ALA A 23 -22.08 -6.47 25.21
C ALA A 23 -22.79 -7.30 26.32
N GLN A 24 -23.16 -8.55 26.04
CA GLN A 24 -23.72 -9.48 27.06
C GLN A 24 -22.64 -9.88 28.09
N GLU A 25 -21.38 -9.91 27.70
CA GLU A 25 -20.23 -10.14 28.58
C GLU A 25 -19.72 -8.87 29.28
N GLY A 26 -20.43 -7.75 29.14
CA GLY A 26 -20.13 -6.50 29.83
C GLY A 26 -19.12 -5.57 29.16
N PHE A 27 -18.82 -5.78 27.91
CA PHE A 27 -17.96 -4.88 27.11
C PHE A 27 -18.79 -3.76 26.45
N THR A 28 -18.14 -2.62 26.23
CA THR A 28 -18.69 -1.54 25.38
C THR A 28 -18.01 -1.60 24.01
N CYS A 29 -18.78 -1.84 22.96
CA CYS A 29 -18.22 -2.07 21.63
C CYS A 29 -18.49 -0.90 20.69
N THR A 30 -17.48 -0.57 19.88
CA THR A 30 -17.59 0.28 18.68
C THR A 30 -17.22 -0.59 17.49
N ALA A 31 -18.03 -0.61 16.44
CA ALA A 31 -17.80 -1.45 15.27
C ALA A 31 -17.56 -0.58 14.03
N CYS A 32 -16.48 -0.87 13.31
CA CYS A 32 -16.05 -0.21 12.09
C CYS A 32 -16.11 -1.19 10.91
N PRO A 33 -16.56 -0.76 9.73
CA PRO A 33 -16.67 -1.61 8.56
C PRO A 33 -15.34 -1.88 7.87
N ASP A 34 -14.33 -1.07 8.14
CA ASP A 34 -13.01 -1.09 7.48
C ASP A 34 -11.92 -0.54 8.40
N GLY A 35 -10.66 -0.75 7.99
CA GLY A 35 -9.50 -0.33 8.76
C GLY A 35 -9.28 1.18 8.83
N ILE A 36 -9.67 1.92 7.80
CA ILE A 36 -9.54 3.38 7.76
C ILE A 36 -10.47 4.01 8.77
N SER A 37 -11.73 3.60 8.78
CA SER A 37 -12.73 4.03 9.77
C SER A 37 -12.30 3.73 11.21
N ALA A 38 -11.65 2.58 11.41
CA ALA A 38 -11.16 2.19 12.73
C ALA A 38 -10.00 3.06 13.21
N ILE A 39 -9.05 3.38 12.35
CA ILE A 39 -7.92 4.27 12.68
C ILE A 39 -8.43 5.67 12.99
N HIS A 40 -9.36 6.19 12.19
CA HIS A 40 -10.01 7.47 12.45
C HIS A 40 -10.71 7.47 13.82
N GLU A 41 -11.44 6.40 14.15
CA GLU A 41 -12.10 6.26 15.47
C GLU A 41 -11.07 6.20 16.61
N LEU A 42 -9.94 5.49 16.45
CA LEU A 42 -8.87 5.43 17.44
C LEU A 42 -8.27 6.82 17.71
N HIS A 43 -7.97 7.59 16.66
CA HIS A 43 -7.45 8.95 16.79
C HIS A 43 -8.47 9.91 17.44
N ASN A 44 -9.74 9.87 16.99
CA ASN A 44 -10.81 10.68 17.56
C ASN A 44 -11.06 10.36 19.04
N SER A 45 -11.07 9.09 19.38
CA SER A 45 -11.25 8.62 20.75
C SER A 45 -10.11 9.07 21.65
N ARG A 46 -8.85 8.94 21.17
CA ARG A 46 -7.65 9.41 21.86
C ARG A 46 -7.70 10.93 22.10
N ALA A 47 -8.10 11.71 21.09
CA ALA A 47 -8.23 13.17 21.20
C ALA A 47 -9.28 13.60 22.25
N LYS A 48 -10.30 12.75 22.50
CA LYS A 48 -11.33 12.94 23.53
C LYS A 48 -10.91 12.40 24.90
N GLY A 49 -9.71 11.87 25.05
CA GLY A 49 -9.24 11.23 26.28
C GLY A 49 -9.95 9.90 26.59
N ILE A 50 -10.53 9.28 25.58
CA ILE A 50 -11.29 8.01 25.71
C ILE A 50 -10.49 6.94 24.94
N GLY A 51 -9.89 5.98 25.66
CA GLY A 51 -9.13 4.90 25.06
C GLY A 51 -9.99 3.65 24.79
N TYR A 52 -9.47 2.74 23.99
CA TYR A 52 -9.94 1.37 23.85
C TYR A 52 -9.03 0.44 24.64
N ASP A 53 -9.63 -0.54 25.33
CA ASP A 53 -8.89 -1.55 26.09
C ASP A 53 -8.43 -2.69 25.18
N TYR A 54 -9.19 -2.97 24.13
CA TYR A 54 -8.91 -4.02 23.14
C TYR A 54 -9.38 -3.62 21.75
N MET A 55 -8.79 -4.26 20.75
CA MET A 55 -9.24 -4.23 19.38
C MET A 55 -9.39 -5.67 18.85
N ILE A 56 -10.41 -5.89 18.01
CA ILE A 56 -10.61 -7.13 17.25
C ILE A 56 -10.58 -6.76 15.77
N THR A 57 -9.83 -7.50 14.97
CA THR A 57 -9.79 -7.27 13.53
C THR A 57 -9.82 -8.58 12.75
N ASP A 58 -10.60 -8.63 11.67
CA ASP A 58 -10.41 -9.65 10.65
C ASP A 58 -9.15 -9.37 9.83
N ILE A 59 -8.52 -10.41 9.31
CA ILE A 59 -7.39 -10.29 8.37
C ILE A 59 -7.89 -10.17 6.94
N PHE A 60 -8.94 -10.91 6.56
CA PHE A 60 -9.41 -10.98 5.19
C PHE A 60 -10.54 -9.99 4.92
N MET A 61 -10.18 -8.74 4.76
CA MET A 61 -11.11 -7.70 4.32
C MET A 61 -10.85 -7.36 2.84
N PRO A 62 -11.88 -7.06 2.04
CA PRO A 62 -11.74 -6.84 0.60
C PRO A 62 -10.89 -5.60 0.26
N ASP A 63 -10.89 -4.60 1.15
CA ASP A 63 -10.28 -3.30 0.87
C ASP A 63 -8.80 -3.24 1.28
N ILE A 64 -8.46 -3.72 2.47
CA ILE A 64 -7.10 -3.65 3.01
C ILE A 64 -6.81 -4.91 3.83
N ASP A 65 -5.66 -5.53 3.57
CA ASP A 65 -5.15 -6.65 4.36
C ASP A 65 -5.05 -6.26 5.85
N GLY A 66 -5.72 -7.05 6.70
CA GLY A 66 -5.77 -6.80 8.15
C GLY A 66 -4.40 -6.82 8.83
N LEU A 67 -3.39 -7.50 8.28
CA LEU A 67 -2.01 -7.43 8.78
C LEU A 67 -1.39 -6.04 8.56
N LYS A 68 -1.74 -5.36 7.47
CA LYS A 68 -1.28 -3.99 7.20
C LYS A 68 -1.94 -3.01 8.17
N ILE A 69 -3.23 -3.20 8.44
CA ILE A 69 -3.95 -2.45 9.48
C ILE A 69 -3.31 -2.67 10.84
N LEU A 70 -3.01 -3.93 11.20
CA LEU A 70 -2.32 -4.28 12.44
C LEU A 70 -0.99 -3.53 12.59
N LYS A 71 -0.16 -3.49 11.55
CA LYS A 71 1.13 -2.76 11.57
C LYS A 71 0.95 -1.26 11.78
N VAL A 72 -0.02 -0.64 11.10
CA VAL A 72 -0.33 0.78 11.29
C VAL A 72 -0.77 1.06 12.72
N ILE A 73 -1.69 0.26 13.22
CA ILE A 73 -2.21 0.41 14.59
C ILE A 73 -1.09 0.22 15.61
N LYS A 74 -0.24 -0.79 15.44
CA LYS A 74 0.89 -1.02 16.35
C LYS A 74 1.96 0.07 16.27
N SER A 75 2.09 0.76 15.14
CA SER A 75 2.96 1.94 15.01
C SER A 75 2.45 3.13 15.84
N ASP A 76 1.14 3.41 15.80
CA ASP A 76 0.54 4.58 16.46
C ASP A 76 0.01 4.29 17.88
N PHE A 77 -0.37 3.04 18.12
CA PHE A 77 -0.94 2.54 19.38
C PHE A 77 -0.24 1.25 19.82
N PRO A 78 1.07 1.28 20.14
CA PRO A 78 1.87 0.06 20.39
C PRO A 78 1.34 -0.78 21.54
N GLU A 79 0.73 -0.13 22.55
CA GLU A 79 0.22 -0.80 23.74
C GLU A 79 -1.22 -1.35 23.58
N LEU A 80 -1.92 -1.00 22.48
CA LEU A 80 -3.29 -1.48 22.26
C LEU A 80 -3.29 -2.99 21.99
N PRO A 81 -3.96 -3.79 22.84
CA PRO A 81 -4.09 -5.22 22.61
C PRO A 81 -4.96 -5.47 21.38
N VAL A 82 -4.49 -6.32 20.48
CA VAL A 82 -5.20 -6.66 19.26
C VAL A 82 -5.44 -8.16 19.19
N LEU A 83 -6.69 -8.56 19.03
CA LEU A 83 -7.06 -9.94 18.71
C LEU A 83 -7.40 -10.02 17.23
N VAL A 84 -6.60 -10.78 16.51
CA VAL A 84 -6.82 -11.08 15.10
C VAL A 84 -7.75 -12.27 14.99
N ILE A 85 -8.81 -12.14 14.20
CA ILE A 85 -9.75 -13.24 13.90
C ILE A 85 -9.70 -13.56 12.41
N THR A 86 -9.81 -14.84 12.04
CA THR A 86 -9.78 -15.25 10.63
C THR A 86 -10.46 -16.58 10.38
N GLY A 87 -11.08 -16.74 9.19
CA GLY A 87 -11.64 -18.00 8.73
C GLY A 87 -10.65 -18.88 7.95
N PHE A 88 -9.46 -18.37 7.61
CA PHE A 88 -8.45 -19.06 6.80
C PHE A 88 -7.06 -18.88 7.41
N GLY A 89 -6.90 -19.24 8.69
CA GLY A 89 -5.61 -19.20 9.36
C GLY A 89 -4.61 -20.13 8.67
N ASN A 90 -3.40 -19.61 8.40
CA ASN A 90 -2.23 -20.42 8.11
C ASN A 90 -1.12 -20.04 9.09
N GLU A 91 -0.19 -20.97 9.33
CA GLU A 91 0.92 -20.78 10.29
C GLU A 91 1.71 -19.47 10.02
N LEU A 92 1.89 -19.06 8.78
CA LEU A 92 2.65 -17.86 8.43
C LEU A 92 1.91 -16.58 8.83
N LEU A 93 0.59 -16.52 8.62
CA LEU A 93 -0.26 -15.39 9.02
C LEU A 93 -0.31 -15.27 10.54
N GLU A 94 -0.50 -16.38 11.23
CA GLU A 94 -0.48 -16.45 12.69
C GLU A 94 0.87 -15.97 13.26
N GLN A 95 1.98 -16.50 12.76
CA GLN A 95 3.33 -16.10 13.18
C GLN A 95 3.58 -14.61 12.91
N THR A 96 3.11 -14.08 11.78
CA THR A 96 3.26 -12.66 11.43
C THR A 96 2.45 -11.76 12.36
N ALA A 97 1.21 -12.15 12.71
CA ALA A 97 0.37 -11.42 13.64
C ALA A 97 0.93 -11.46 15.07
N LEU A 98 1.34 -12.65 15.53
CA LEU A 98 1.89 -12.85 16.87
C LEU A 98 3.29 -12.25 17.06
N ALA A 99 3.99 -11.88 15.98
CA ALA A 99 5.24 -11.12 16.06
C ALA A 99 5.04 -9.69 16.56
N GLU A 100 3.83 -9.15 16.41
CA GLU A 100 3.49 -7.82 16.93
C GLU A 100 3.18 -7.89 18.44
N HIS A 101 3.71 -6.91 19.18
CA HIS A 101 3.54 -6.86 20.65
C HIS A 101 2.07 -6.87 21.07
N ASN A 102 1.71 -7.65 22.11
CA ASN A 102 0.37 -7.72 22.70
C ASN A 102 -0.72 -8.00 21.65
N THR A 103 -0.45 -9.01 20.81
CA THR A 103 -1.36 -9.46 19.74
C THR A 103 -1.70 -10.92 19.96
N GLY A 104 -2.98 -11.26 19.85
CA GLY A 104 -3.51 -12.61 19.88
C GLY A 104 -4.13 -13.01 18.55
N PHE A 105 -4.40 -14.30 18.41
CA PHE A 105 -4.96 -14.88 17.20
C PHE A 105 -6.07 -15.86 17.57
N LEU A 106 -7.17 -15.88 16.79
CA LEU A 106 -8.29 -16.79 16.98
C LEU A 106 -8.90 -17.19 15.64
N ASP A 107 -8.99 -18.50 15.40
CA ASP A 107 -9.60 -19.03 14.18
C ASP A 107 -11.13 -19.02 14.24
N LYS A 108 -11.77 -18.63 13.14
CA LYS A 108 -13.21 -18.82 12.91
C LYS A 108 -13.49 -20.27 12.47
N PRO A 109 -14.56 -20.93 12.91
CA PRO A 109 -15.63 -20.44 13.80
C PRO A 109 -15.25 -20.51 15.29
N PHE A 110 -15.70 -19.56 16.07
CA PHE A 110 -15.55 -19.50 17.53
C PHE A 110 -16.85 -19.09 18.20
N GLU A 111 -16.96 -19.40 19.50
CA GLU A 111 -18.05 -18.93 20.34
C GLU A 111 -17.63 -17.67 21.13
N ILE A 112 -18.61 -16.86 21.59
CA ILE A 112 -18.34 -15.65 22.38
C ILE A 112 -17.47 -15.91 23.62
N PRO A 113 -17.69 -16.98 24.41
CA PRO A 113 -16.81 -17.31 25.54
C PRO A 113 -15.34 -17.56 25.14
N GLU A 114 -15.10 -18.17 23.99
CA GLU A 114 -13.73 -18.38 23.48
C GLU A 114 -13.08 -17.06 23.08
N LEU A 115 -13.83 -16.19 22.40
CA LEU A 115 -13.38 -14.85 22.05
C LEU A 115 -13.05 -14.04 23.31
N THR A 116 -13.91 -14.06 24.30
CA THR A 116 -13.70 -13.35 25.58
C THR A 116 -12.47 -13.89 26.31
N ALA A 117 -12.31 -15.22 26.37
CA ALA A 117 -11.13 -15.84 26.98
C ALA A 117 -9.82 -15.48 26.20
N ALA A 118 -9.88 -15.33 24.89
CA ALA A 118 -8.75 -14.89 24.07
C ALA A 118 -8.38 -13.42 24.34
N LEU A 119 -9.38 -12.54 24.46
CA LEU A 119 -9.16 -11.14 24.84
C LEU A 119 -8.56 -11.00 26.24
N GLU A 120 -8.99 -11.80 27.20
CA GLU A 120 -8.51 -11.75 28.59
C GLU A 120 -7.05 -12.21 28.76
N LYS A 121 -6.51 -12.97 27.80
CA LYS A 121 -5.11 -13.35 27.76
C LYS A 121 -4.19 -12.18 27.36
N LEU A 122 -4.75 -11.17 26.71
CA LEU A 122 -4.03 -9.97 26.33
C LEU A 122 -3.98 -8.99 27.52
N THR A 123 -2.91 -8.20 27.63
CA THR A 123 -2.79 -7.21 28.69
C THR A 123 -3.60 -5.96 28.29
N PRO A 124 -4.68 -5.60 29.02
CA PRO A 124 -5.47 -4.43 28.67
C PRO A 124 -4.59 -3.18 28.64
N SER A 125 -4.85 -2.28 27.68
CA SER A 125 -4.28 -0.93 27.71
C SER A 125 -4.80 -0.24 28.95
N GLY A 126 -3.99 -0.22 30.01
CA GLY A 126 -4.34 0.57 31.19
C GLY A 126 -4.50 2.02 30.73
N THR A 127 -5.57 2.69 31.20
CA THR A 127 -5.78 4.13 31.02
C THR A 127 -4.63 4.90 31.67
N THR A 128 -3.46 4.92 31.05
CA THR A 128 -2.42 5.87 31.35
C THR A 128 -2.65 7.09 30.46
N ALA A 129 -3.54 7.97 30.96
CA ALA A 129 -3.34 9.38 30.69
C ALA A 129 -1.91 9.72 31.19
N ASP A 130 -1.09 10.17 30.26
CA ASP A 130 0.31 10.63 30.38
C ASP A 130 1.36 9.69 29.77
N THR A 131 1.34 9.66 28.45
CA THR A 131 2.62 9.69 27.74
C THR A 131 2.59 10.97 26.91
N PRO A 132 3.45 11.98 27.23
CA PRO A 132 3.55 13.14 26.37
C PRO A 132 3.91 12.62 24.98
N ALA A 133 3.15 13.04 23.99
CA ALA A 133 3.56 12.94 22.61
C ALA A 133 5.02 13.39 22.58
N ARG A 134 5.94 12.47 22.35
CA ARG A 134 7.27 12.81 21.89
C ARG A 134 7.02 13.49 20.56
N GLU A 135 6.98 14.79 20.60
CA GLU A 135 7.31 15.66 19.49
C GLU A 135 8.75 15.27 19.07
N ALA A 136 8.85 14.17 18.37
CA ALA A 136 9.91 13.99 17.41
C ALA A 136 9.48 14.88 16.24
N GLU A 137 9.76 16.18 16.36
CA GLU A 137 10.13 16.96 15.20
C GLU A 137 11.35 16.27 14.59
N ALA A 138 11.09 15.20 13.85
CA ALA A 138 11.98 14.77 12.80
C ALA A 138 12.04 15.99 11.89
N GLN A 139 13.17 16.68 11.89
CA GLN A 139 13.57 17.54 10.82
C GLN A 139 13.36 16.74 9.53
N ILE A 140 12.20 16.94 8.94
CA ILE A 140 11.91 16.57 7.58
C ILE A 140 12.84 17.48 6.81
N GLY A 141 14.02 16.94 6.43
CA GLY A 141 14.86 17.61 5.46
C GLY A 141 13.94 17.98 4.32
N GLU A 142 14.04 19.22 3.86
CA GLU A 142 13.26 19.76 2.75
C GLU A 142 13.09 18.67 1.72
N ILE A 143 11.87 18.15 1.58
CA ILE A 143 11.48 17.30 0.47
C ILE A 143 11.55 18.27 -0.72
N ARG A 144 12.65 18.28 -1.44
CA ARG A 144 12.73 18.95 -2.72
C ARG A 144 11.60 18.37 -3.55
N GLU A 145 10.63 19.21 -3.90
CA GLU A 145 9.55 18.85 -4.79
C GLU A 145 10.19 18.56 -6.15
N SER A 146 10.53 17.31 -6.41
CA SER A 146 11.01 16.88 -7.72
C SER A 146 9.78 16.60 -8.59
N LEU A 147 9.76 17.22 -9.77
CA LEU A 147 8.81 16.87 -10.82
C LEU A 147 9.27 15.56 -11.46
N SER A 148 8.32 14.65 -11.65
CA SER A 148 8.60 13.35 -12.26
C SER A 148 7.66 13.12 -13.44
N SER A 149 8.13 12.40 -14.46
CA SER A 149 7.31 12.05 -15.61
C SER A 149 7.77 10.72 -16.19
N TYR A 150 6.81 9.89 -16.55
CA TYR A 150 7.07 8.69 -17.34
C TYR A 150 7.11 9.03 -18.82
N ILE A 151 8.14 8.53 -19.52
CA ILE A 151 8.31 8.62 -20.97
C ILE A 151 8.31 7.21 -21.50
N THR A 152 7.37 6.89 -22.37
CA THR A 152 7.37 5.59 -23.03
C THR A 152 7.86 5.73 -24.46
N LEU A 153 8.73 4.82 -24.89
CA LEU A 153 9.40 4.88 -26.16
C LEU A 153 9.21 3.60 -26.96
N ARG A 154 9.23 3.74 -28.28
CA ARG A 154 9.33 2.64 -29.24
C ARG A 154 10.65 2.73 -29.98
N VAL A 155 11.31 1.60 -30.17
CA VAL A 155 12.50 1.49 -31.02
C VAL A 155 12.03 1.43 -32.49
N THR A 156 12.55 2.34 -33.32
CA THR A 156 12.14 2.47 -34.73
C THR A 156 13.09 1.77 -35.68
N GLU A 157 14.35 1.57 -35.27
CA GLU A 157 15.39 0.94 -36.08
C GLU A 157 15.95 -0.31 -35.42
N PRO A 158 15.60 -1.52 -35.90
CA PRO A 158 16.17 -2.76 -35.41
C PRO A 158 17.70 -2.78 -35.61
N GLY A 159 18.43 -3.04 -34.50
CA GLY A 159 19.90 -3.08 -34.50
C GLY A 159 20.60 -1.85 -33.93
N GLN A 160 19.89 -0.75 -33.68
CA GLN A 160 20.36 0.41 -32.91
C GLN A 160 19.78 0.47 -31.49
N ASP A 161 18.96 -0.49 -31.12
CA ASP A 161 18.27 -0.63 -29.86
C ASP A 161 19.21 -0.53 -28.65
N MET A 162 20.37 -1.20 -28.70
CA MET A 162 21.36 -1.18 -27.62
C MET A 162 22.08 0.17 -27.46
N ASP A 163 22.38 0.85 -28.56
CA ASP A 163 23.08 2.13 -28.52
C ASP A 163 22.10 3.24 -28.04
N ALA A 164 20.86 3.22 -28.53
CA ALA A 164 19.81 4.09 -28.06
C ALA A 164 19.52 3.85 -26.55
N TYR A 165 19.44 2.58 -26.12
CA TYR A 165 19.21 2.24 -24.72
C TYR A 165 20.33 2.73 -23.81
N ARG A 166 21.61 2.55 -24.18
CA ARG A 166 22.75 3.05 -23.41
C ARG A 166 22.76 4.57 -23.31
N THR A 167 22.48 5.25 -24.42
CA THR A 167 22.37 6.71 -24.43
C THR A 167 21.33 7.23 -23.48
N LEU A 168 20.16 6.58 -23.44
CA LEU A 168 19.06 6.92 -22.53
C LEU A 168 19.38 6.56 -21.09
N TYR A 169 20.03 5.42 -20.85
CA TYR A 169 20.39 4.92 -19.52
C TYR A 169 21.37 5.87 -18.79
N ASP A 170 22.36 6.41 -19.53
CA ASP A 170 23.37 7.32 -18.99
C ASP A 170 22.94 8.80 -19.03
N MET A 171 21.71 9.09 -19.48
CA MET A 171 21.24 10.47 -19.65
C MET A 171 20.93 11.13 -18.32
N GLU A 172 21.51 12.32 -18.10
CA GLU A 172 21.20 13.15 -16.94
C GLU A 172 19.72 13.56 -16.92
N GLY A 173 19.07 13.45 -15.74
CA GLY A 173 17.64 13.70 -15.56
C GLY A 173 16.76 12.45 -15.75
N ILE A 174 17.35 11.31 -16.14
CA ILE A 174 16.68 10.02 -16.16
C ILE A 174 16.99 9.26 -14.86
N ALA A 175 15.98 9.04 -14.05
CA ALA A 175 16.07 8.33 -12.77
C ALA A 175 15.99 6.81 -12.93
N SER A 176 15.26 6.32 -13.94
CA SER A 176 15.25 4.92 -14.35
C SER A 176 15.05 4.78 -15.85
N CYS A 177 15.67 3.75 -16.42
CA CYS A 177 15.57 3.38 -17.83
C CYS A 177 15.41 1.86 -17.89
N ASP A 178 14.22 1.40 -18.23
CA ASP A 178 13.89 -0.01 -18.30
C ASP A 178 13.50 -0.40 -19.73
N ALA A 179 14.20 -1.38 -20.29
CA ALA A 179 13.73 -2.05 -21.49
C ALA A 179 12.61 -3.00 -21.13
N VAL A 180 11.55 -3.02 -21.92
CA VAL A 180 10.35 -3.79 -21.62
C VAL A 180 9.87 -4.57 -22.85
N HIS A 181 9.09 -5.60 -22.57
CA HIS A 181 8.36 -6.35 -23.61
C HIS A 181 6.85 -6.12 -23.42
N GLY A 182 6.24 -5.40 -24.36
CA GLY A 182 4.84 -5.01 -24.31
C GLY A 182 4.46 -4.14 -25.51
N ASP A 183 3.56 -3.18 -25.30
CA ASP A 183 3.12 -2.22 -26.32
C ASP A 183 4.20 -1.15 -26.65
N VAL A 184 5.20 -1.03 -25.78
CA VAL A 184 6.35 -0.13 -25.90
C VAL A 184 7.63 -0.92 -25.61
N ASP A 185 8.79 -0.36 -25.98
CA ASP A 185 10.07 -1.06 -25.87
C ASP A 185 10.91 -0.54 -24.68
N ILE A 186 10.77 0.73 -24.33
CA ILE A 186 11.50 1.36 -23.21
C ILE A 186 10.54 2.24 -22.40
N ILE A 187 10.69 2.18 -21.08
CA ILE A 187 10.01 3.07 -20.13
C ILE A 187 11.08 3.82 -19.34
N LEU A 188 11.01 5.15 -19.36
CA LEU A 188 11.87 6.04 -18.60
C LEU A 188 11.08 6.71 -17.48
N LEU A 189 11.73 6.94 -16.35
CA LEU A 189 11.29 7.89 -15.34
C LEU A 189 12.25 9.08 -15.36
N ALA A 190 11.77 10.22 -15.87
CA ALA A 190 12.50 11.48 -15.83
C ALA A 190 12.18 12.22 -14.53
N GLN A 191 13.21 12.82 -13.91
CA GLN A 191 13.06 13.64 -12.70
C GLN A 191 13.82 14.94 -12.84
N ALA A 192 13.22 16.04 -12.39
CA ALA A 192 13.80 17.37 -12.44
C ALA A 192 13.34 18.22 -11.25
N SER A 193 14.07 19.29 -10.94
CA SER A 193 13.72 20.27 -9.91
C SER A 193 12.78 21.39 -10.44
N SER A 194 12.62 21.48 -11.75
CA SER A 194 11.77 22.47 -12.41
C SER A 194 11.17 21.93 -13.71
N GLU A 195 10.07 22.55 -14.16
CA GLU A 195 9.47 22.25 -15.47
C GLU A 195 10.44 22.49 -16.63
N GLN A 196 11.29 23.52 -16.51
CA GLN A 196 12.28 23.85 -17.54
C GLN A 196 13.33 22.75 -17.69
N GLU A 197 13.82 22.19 -16.58
CA GLU A 197 14.78 21.04 -16.61
C GLU A 197 14.10 19.79 -17.16
N LEU A 198 12.85 19.54 -16.79
CA LEU A 198 12.08 18.42 -17.31
C LEU A 198 11.89 18.54 -18.83
N GLN A 199 11.56 19.74 -19.32
CA GLN A 199 11.44 20.01 -20.76
C GLN A 199 12.77 19.80 -21.49
N GLN A 200 13.89 20.22 -20.92
CA GLN A 200 15.22 19.98 -21.49
C GLN A 200 15.53 18.48 -21.57
N THR A 201 15.09 17.71 -20.57
CA THR A 201 15.23 16.23 -20.60
C THR A 201 14.39 15.62 -21.72
N TYR A 202 13.17 16.10 -21.94
CA TYR A 202 12.34 15.67 -23.08
C TYR A 202 12.98 15.96 -24.42
N ASP A 203 13.53 17.17 -24.60
CA ASP A 203 14.17 17.56 -25.83
C ASP A 203 15.41 16.70 -26.12
N ARG A 204 16.17 16.34 -25.08
CA ARG A 204 17.31 15.41 -25.19
C ARG A 204 16.85 14.00 -25.57
N VAL A 205 15.82 13.45 -24.90
CA VAL A 205 15.25 12.13 -25.23
C VAL A 205 14.74 12.11 -26.66
N LYS A 206 14.06 13.16 -27.11
CA LYS A 206 13.55 13.29 -28.48
C LYS A 206 14.67 13.35 -29.53
N SER A 207 15.86 13.80 -29.17
CA SER A 207 17.00 13.87 -30.08
C SER A 207 17.76 12.55 -30.23
N VAL A 208 17.44 11.51 -29.47
CA VAL A 208 18.07 10.20 -29.58
C VAL A 208 17.59 9.51 -30.85
N GLU A 209 18.56 9.14 -31.73
CA GLU A 209 18.24 8.41 -32.96
C GLU A 209 17.74 6.98 -32.65
N GLY A 210 16.86 6.48 -33.48
CA GLY A 210 16.35 5.11 -33.39
C GLY A 210 15.22 4.90 -32.40
N VAL A 211 14.69 5.96 -31.73
CA VAL A 211 13.56 5.88 -30.83
C VAL A 211 12.48 6.93 -31.13
N GLU A 212 11.25 6.60 -30.84
CA GLU A 212 10.08 7.47 -30.95
C GLU A 212 9.37 7.55 -29.59
N ILE A 213 9.02 8.77 -29.15
CA ILE A 213 8.21 8.98 -27.95
C ILE A 213 6.77 8.58 -28.24
N VAL A 214 6.26 7.59 -27.49
CA VAL A 214 4.87 7.12 -27.58
C VAL A 214 3.96 7.91 -26.65
N SER A 215 4.41 8.17 -25.40
CA SER A 215 3.66 8.96 -24.44
C SER A 215 4.58 9.70 -23.45
N LEU A 216 4.03 10.80 -22.93
CA LEU A 216 4.58 11.57 -21.82
C LEU A 216 3.49 11.64 -20.75
N SER A 217 3.75 11.18 -19.55
CA SER A 217 2.77 11.11 -18.47
C SER A 217 3.36 11.72 -17.19
N ALA A 218 2.93 12.93 -16.85
CA ALA A 218 3.39 13.61 -15.64
C ALA A 218 2.87 12.87 -14.39
N VAL A 219 3.76 12.67 -13.42
CA VAL A 219 3.39 12.09 -12.13
C VAL A 219 2.69 13.15 -11.28
N GLU A 220 1.55 12.78 -10.73
CA GLU A 220 0.70 13.64 -9.95
C GLU A 220 0.45 13.06 -8.56
N ARG A 221 0.14 13.92 -7.61
CA ARG A 221 -0.35 13.47 -6.31
C ARG A 221 -1.86 13.24 -6.41
N PRO A 222 -2.36 12.02 -6.10
CA PRO A 222 -3.79 11.78 -6.08
C PRO A 222 -4.44 12.68 -5.03
N LYS A 223 -5.59 13.26 -5.36
CA LYS A 223 -6.42 13.96 -4.38
C LYS A 223 -7.20 12.90 -3.60
N LEU A 224 -6.68 12.54 -2.44
CA LEU A 224 -7.29 11.59 -1.54
C LEU A 224 -8.06 12.31 -0.43
N ASP A 225 -9.03 11.63 0.16
CA ASP A 225 -9.63 12.10 1.39
C ASP A 225 -8.58 12.11 2.50
N ARG A 226 -8.67 13.07 3.42
CA ARG A 226 -7.67 13.29 4.46
C ARG A 226 -7.39 12.03 5.29
N ASP A 227 -8.42 11.28 5.62
CA ASP A 227 -8.31 10.07 6.44
C ASP A 227 -7.53 8.96 5.69
N VAL A 228 -7.72 8.85 4.37
CA VAL A 228 -6.97 7.92 3.51
C VAL A 228 -5.52 8.35 3.37
N GLU A 229 -5.27 9.65 3.20
CA GLU A 229 -3.92 10.20 3.10
C GLU A 229 -3.14 10.00 4.42
N ASP A 230 -3.75 10.28 5.55
CA ASP A 230 -3.17 10.08 6.88
C ASP A 230 -2.84 8.60 7.09
N PHE A 231 -3.74 7.69 6.72
CA PHE A 231 -3.50 6.25 6.79
C PHE A 231 -2.30 5.80 5.95
N ILE A 232 -2.23 6.21 4.70
CA ILE A 232 -1.10 5.90 3.80
C ILE A 232 0.22 6.41 4.38
N ASN A 233 0.22 7.61 4.97
CA ASN A 233 1.42 8.21 5.56
C ASN A 233 1.89 7.43 6.79
N VAL A 234 0.97 7.00 7.66
CA VAL A 234 1.29 6.18 8.83
C VAL A 234 1.82 4.81 8.40
N TYR A 235 1.18 4.16 7.44
CA TYR A 235 1.64 2.89 6.89
C TYR A 235 3.06 3.00 6.29
N LYS A 236 3.34 4.05 5.51
CA LYS A 236 4.70 4.31 4.97
C LYS A 236 5.74 4.44 6.07
N LYS A 237 5.43 5.10 7.19
CA LYS A 237 6.32 5.21 8.35
C LYS A 237 6.55 3.85 9.01
N ALA A 238 5.48 3.09 9.25
CA ALA A 238 5.55 1.77 9.87
C ALA A 238 6.42 0.80 9.06
N VAL A 239 6.23 0.76 7.73
CA VAL A 239 7.02 -0.08 6.83
C VAL A 239 8.48 0.36 6.78
N LYS A 240 8.78 1.67 6.76
CA LYS A 240 10.17 2.16 6.79
C LYS A 240 10.89 1.78 8.09
N GLN A 241 10.22 1.78 9.22
CA GLN A 241 10.79 1.36 10.50
C GLN A 241 11.04 -0.15 10.55
N SER A 242 10.17 -0.95 9.96
CA SER A 242 10.32 -2.41 9.85
C SER A 242 11.41 -2.82 8.85
N ALA A 243 11.61 -2.05 7.78
CA ALA A 243 12.56 -2.34 6.71
C ALA A 243 14.04 -2.19 7.11
N GLN A 244 14.34 -1.61 8.28
CA GLN A 244 15.72 -1.60 8.79
C GLN A 244 16.21 -3.01 9.19
N SER A 245 15.33 -3.99 9.34
CA SER A 245 15.71 -5.35 9.70
C SER A 245 15.68 -6.37 8.56
N HIS A 246 14.80 -6.27 7.60
CA HIS A 246 14.72 -7.24 6.49
C HIS A 246 14.01 -6.62 5.26
N LEU A 247 14.76 -5.99 4.35
CA LEU A 247 14.29 -5.84 2.98
C LEU A 247 14.22 -7.25 2.36
N PRO A 248 13.06 -7.76 1.96
CA PRO A 248 13.03 -8.99 1.18
C PRO A 248 13.86 -8.75 -0.08
N LYS A 249 14.92 -9.54 -0.27
CA LYS A 249 15.64 -9.56 -1.55
C LYS A 249 14.62 -10.02 -2.58
N ILE A 250 14.12 -9.08 -3.36
CA ILE A 250 13.12 -9.31 -4.39
C ILE A 250 13.77 -10.20 -5.45
N ARG A 251 13.47 -11.50 -5.36
CA ARG A 251 13.82 -12.48 -6.38
C ARG A 251 12.60 -12.66 -7.27
N GLY A 252 12.70 -12.31 -8.53
CA GLY A 252 11.64 -12.51 -9.52
C GLY A 252 11.73 -11.56 -10.69
N THR A 253 10.97 -11.84 -11.73
CA THR A 253 10.78 -10.95 -12.88
C THR A 253 9.89 -9.80 -12.46
N LYS A 254 10.24 -8.58 -12.85
CA LYS A 254 9.43 -7.38 -12.61
C LYS A 254 8.71 -7.00 -13.89
N SER A 255 7.51 -6.47 -13.75
CA SER A 255 6.75 -5.90 -14.85
C SER A 255 6.18 -4.54 -14.45
N TYR A 256 6.12 -3.61 -15.38
CA TYR A 256 5.25 -2.46 -15.26
C TYR A 256 3.81 -2.90 -15.41
N VAL A 257 2.92 -2.28 -14.67
CA VAL A 257 1.48 -2.35 -14.87
C VAL A 257 0.96 -0.93 -15.11
N ILE A 258 0.20 -0.77 -16.19
CA ILE A 258 -0.43 0.48 -16.58
C ILE A 258 -1.94 0.26 -16.51
N VAL A 259 -2.60 1.01 -15.66
CA VAL A 259 -4.03 0.86 -15.36
C VAL A 259 -4.76 2.13 -15.77
N ASP A 260 -5.61 2.04 -16.78
CA ASP A 260 -6.54 3.11 -17.14
C ASP A 260 -7.76 3.03 -16.20
N ILE A 261 -8.16 4.15 -15.61
CA ILE A 261 -9.21 4.19 -14.59
C ILE A 261 -10.25 5.28 -14.89
N ASP A 262 -11.45 5.11 -14.33
CA ASP A 262 -12.40 6.21 -14.21
C ASP A 262 -11.85 7.24 -13.23
N LYS A 263 -11.83 8.52 -13.64
CA LYS A 263 -11.31 9.62 -12.80
C LYS A 263 -12.00 9.72 -11.44
N ASN A 264 -13.28 9.36 -11.36
CA ASN A 264 -14.04 9.40 -10.11
C ASN A 264 -13.69 8.23 -9.17
N ALA A 265 -13.07 7.17 -9.70
CA ALA A 265 -12.65 6.00 -8.92
C ALA A 265 -11.20 6.06 -8.44
N ILE A 266 -10.49 7.18 -8.70
CA ILE A 266 -9.05 7.30 -8.39
C ILE A 266 -8.72 6.94 -6.95
N GLN A 267 -9.49 7.42 -5.98
CA GLN A 267 -9.24 7.16 -4.57
C GLN A 267 -9.32 5.67 -4.25
N GLN A 268 -10.41 5.01 -4.65
CA GLN A 268 -10.63 3.60 -4.41
C GLN A 268 -9.58 2.73 -5.11
N VAL A 269 -9.37 2.96 -6.41
CA VAL A 269 -8.42 2.17 -7.20
C VAL A 269 -6.99 2.38 -6.70
N PHE A 270 -6.56 3.63 -6.48
CA PHE A 270 -5.22 3.94 -5.98
C PHE A 270 -4.98 3.29 -4.61
N THR A 271 -5.93 3.41 -3.69
CA THR A 271 -5.82 2.82 -2.35
C THR A 271 -5.73 1.30 -2.44
N THR A 272 -6.58 0.66 -3.24
CA THR A 272 -6.55 -0.79 -3.45
C THR A 272 -5.20 -1.23 -4.02
N LEU A 273 -4.70 -0.57 -5.07
CA LEU A 273 -3.39 -0.90 -5.66
C LEU A 273 -2.25 -0.68 -4.66
N PHE A 274 -2.28 0.42 -3.92
CA PHE A 274 -1.24 0.74 -2.94
C PHE A 274 -1.09 -0.34 -1.85
N PHE A 275 -2.18 -1.01 -1.51
CA PHE A 275 -2.18 -2.07 -0.49
C PHE A 275 -2.03 -3.50 -1.03
N LEU A 276 -1.93 -3.71 -2.35
CA LEU A 276 -1.61 -5.03 -2.90
C LEU A 276 -0.13 -5.35 -2.69
N ASP A 277 0.16 -6.53 -2.09
CA ASP A 277 1.54 -6.95 -1.78
C ASP A 277 2.40 -7.17 -3.03
N GLU A 278 1.75 -7.50 -4.13
CA GLU A 278 2.41 -7.71 -5.41
C GLU A 278 2.87 -6.39 -6.07
N ILE A 279 2.37 -5.23 -5.61
CA ILE A 279 2.69 -3.91 -6.15
C ILE A 279 3.72 -3.22 -5.26
N PHE A 280 4.90 -2.91 -5.82
CA PHE A 280 5.99 -2.22 -5.11
C PHE A 280 5.76 -0.74 -4.96
N PHE A 281 5.28 -0.11 -6.01
CA PHE A 281 4.87 1.27 -6.01
C PHE A 281 3.81 1.50 -7.08
N CYS A 282 3.09 2.60 -6.94
CA CYS A 282 2.06 3.02 -7.87
C CYS A 282 2.02 4.54 -7.91
N ASP A 283 2.19 5.10 -9.10
CA ASP A 283 2.10 6.53 -9.36
C ASP A 283 0.81 6.86 -10.13
N VAL A 284 0.21 7.98 -9.77
CA VAL A 284 -0.92 8.55 -10.51
C VAL A 284 -0.39 9.46 -11.60
N VAL A 285 -0.92 9.32 -12.80
CA VAL A 285 -0.54 10.13 -13.96
C VAL A 285 -1.78 10.54 -14.78
N ASP A 286 -1.59 11.44 -15.73
CA ASP A 286 -2.59 11.85 -16.73
C ASP A 286 -3.91 12.35 -16.08
N ASP A 287 -3.82 13.37 -15.21
CA ASP A 287 -4.97 13.96 -14.51
C ASP A 287 -5.80 12.96 -13.69
N GLY A 288 -5.16 11.94 -13.14
CA GLY A 288 -5.83 10.93 -12.32
C GLY A 288 -6.65 9.91 -13.12
N THR A 289 -6.40 9.78 -14.43
CA THR A 289 -7.07 8.81 -15.30
C THR A 289 -6.25 7.54 -15.53
N LYS A 290 -5.01 7.54 -15.06
CA LYS A 290 -4.09 6.42 -15.23
C LYS A 290 -3.20 6.21 -14.02
N LEU A 291 -2.86 4.97 -13.75
CA LEU A 291 -1.89 4.55 -12.74
C LEU A 291 -0.76 3.77 -13.42
N ILE A 292 0.47 4.02 -12.98
CA ILE A 292 1.65 3.27 -13.41
C ILE A 292 2.31 2.68 -12.17
N GLY A 293 2.46 1.37 -12.13
CA GLY A 293 3.09 0.67 -11.02
C GLY A 293 4.07 -0.40 -11.46
N ILE A 294 4.87 -0.89 -10.52
CA ILE A 294 5.72 -2.07 -10.74
C ILE A 294 5.20 -3.22 -9.90
N ILE A 295 5.01 -4.37 -10.53
CA ILE A 295 4.64 -5.63 -9.92
C ILE A 295 5.80 -6.62 -9.93
N SER A 296 5.83 -7.52 -8.93
CA SER A 296 6.77 -8.65 -8.91
C SER A 296 6.05 -9.96 -9.12
N GLU A 297 6.63 -10.81 -9.95
CA GLU A 297 6.18 -12.18 -10.17
C GLU A 297 6.65 -13.16 -9.07
N SER A 298 7.16 -12.69 -7.93
CA SER A 298 7.65 -13.56 -6.84
C SER A 298 6.54 -14.15 -5.97
N GLY A 299 5.54 -14.75 -6.56
CA GLY A 299 4.68 -15.72 -5.87
C GLY A 299 5.19 -17.13 -6.13
N ALA A 300 5.11 -18.03 -5.14
CA ALA A 300 5.54 -19.44 -5.20
C ALA A 300 4.94 -20.25 -6.38
N PHE A 301 4.22 -19.65 -7.28
CA PHE A 301 3.49 -20.28 -8.39
C PHE A 301 3.51 -19.53 -9.72
N GLY A 302 4.52 -18.75 -10.05
CA GLY A 302 4.80 -18.28 -11.42
C GLY A 302 3.57 -17.91 -12.28
N LYS A 303 2.66 -17.00 -11.83
CA LYS A 303 1.42 -16.68 -12.56
C LYS A 303 1.15 -15.17 -12.59
N THR A 304 1.88 -14.45 -13.43
CA THR A 304 1.56 -13.06 -13.84
C THR A 304 0.12 -12.86 -14.31
N PRO A 305 -0.54 -13.79 -15.03
CA PRO A 305 -1.93 -13.60 -15.44
C PRO A 305 -2.89 -13.27 -14.30
N ARG A 306 -2.60 -13.73 -13.09
CA ARG A 306 -3.52 -13.54 -11.96
C ARG A 306 -3.55 -12.11 -11.41
N ILE A 307 -2.43 -11.37 -11.41
CA ILE A 307 -2.46 -9.98 -10.90
C ILE A 307 -3.17 -9.05 -11.88
N VAL A 308 -2.91 -9.19 -13.18
CA VAL A 308 -3.60 -8.41 -14.21
C VAL A 308 -5.11 -8.68 -14.20
N GLU A 309 -5.50 -9.95 -14.02
CA GLU A 309 -6.91 -10.34 -13.87
C GLU A 309 -7.53 -9.73 -12.60
N LYS A 310 -6.83 -9.81 -11.45
CA LYS A 310 -7.29 -9.18 -10.19
C LYS A 310 -7.50 -7.68 -10.36
N LEU A 311 -6.52 -6.98 -10.96
CA LEU A 311 -6.61 -5.55 -11.19
C LEU A 311 -7.78 -5.18 -12.12
N SER A 312 -8.05 -6.01 -13.12
CA SER A 312 -9.16 -5.80 -14.07
C SER A 312 -10.54 -5.97 -13.41
N LEU A 313 -10.63 -6.62 -12.25
CA LEU A 313 -11.88 -6.81 -11.50
C LEU A 313 -12.17 -5.68 -10.51
N ILE A 314 -11.22 -4.78 -10.27
CA ILE A 314 -11.42 -3.64 -9.37
C ILE A 314 -12.41 -2.67 -10.00
N ASP A 315 -13.43 -2.29 -9.25
CA ASP A 315 -14.42 -1.31 -9.72
C ASP A 315 -13.76 0.04 -10.02
N GLY A 316 -14.08 0.60 -11.18
CA GLY A 316 -13.43 1.80 -11.70
C GLY A 316 -12.19 1.57 -12.56
N VAL A 317 -11.67 0.35 -12.66
CA VAL A 317 -10.62 -0.01 -13.61
C VAL A 317 -11.23 -0.25 -14.99
N LEU A 318 -10.75 0.50 -15.99
CA LEU A 318 -11.24 0.42 -17.37
C LEU A 318 -10.38 -0.54 -18.21
N ARG A 319 -9.09 -0.55 -17.96
CA ARG A 319 -8.13 -1.36 -18.73
C ARG A 319 -6.85 -1.56 -17.93
N VAL A 320 -6.26 -2.74 -18.06
CA VAL A 320 -4.94 -3.08 -17.50
C VAL A 320 -4.04 -3.54 -18.62
N LYS A 321 -2.82 -3.03 -18.65
CA LYS A 321 -1.73 -3.47 -19.53
C LYS A 321 -0.53 -3.80 -18.66
N ASP A 322 0.25 -4.78 -19.07
CA ASP A 322 1.54 -5.10 -18.49
C ASP A 322 2.67 -4.97 -19.50
N ALA A 323 3.86 -4.65 -19.00
CA ALA A 323 5.08 -4.58 -19.78
C ALA A 323 6.21 -5.21 -18.97
N LYS A 324 6.69 -6.37 -19.43
CA LYS A 324 7.71 -7.16 -18.73
C LYS A 324 9.08 -6.50 -18.85
N ILE A 325 9.75 -6.26 -17.71
CA ILE A 325 11.09 -5.67 -17.70
C ILE A 325 12.11 -6.70 -18.18
N ILE A 326 12.93 -6.29 -19.14
CA ILE A 326 14.02 -7.07 -19.73
C ILE A 326 15.34 -6.49 -19.21
N LYS A 327 16.21 -7.35 -18.66
CA LYS A 327 17.56 -6.93 -18.30
C LYS A 327 18.45 -6.96 -19.55
N LEU A 328 18.84 -5.80 -20.05
CA LEU A 328 19.77 -5.65 -21.19
C LEU A 328 21.21 -5.44 -20.74
N ILE A 329 21.43 -4.91 -19.54
CA ILE A 329 22.76 -4.64 -18.98
C ILE A 329 22.80 -5.27 -17.59
N ASP A 330 23.80 -6.11 -17.32
CA ASP A 330 24.12 -6.57 -15.97
C ASP A 330 24.92 -5.46 -15.27
N ALA A 331 24.36 -4.91 -14.17
CA ALA A 331 24.97 -3.87 -13.35
C ALA A 331 25.98 -4.47 -12.36
#